data_670d4dee66fd54063dd6107f3e4a8ed2
#
_entry.id   670d4dee66fd54063dd6107f3e4a8ed2
#
_cell.length_a   1.000
_cell.length_b   1.000
_cell.length_c   1.000
_cell.angle_alpha   90.00
_cell.angle_beta   90.00
_cell.angle_gamma   90.00
#
_symmetry.space_group_name_H-M   'P 1'
#
loop_
_entity.id
_entity.type
_entity.pdbx_description
1 polymer ?
#
loop_
_entity_poly.entity_id
_entity_poly.type
_entity_poly.pdbx_seq_one_letter_code
_entity_poly.pdbx_strand_id
1 'polypeptide(L)'
;MSAFKWRHYQGDIILGCVRWCCKYGISYRDLEEMMLERGFEVDHTTIYRWVQHYAPEMEKRLRWHWKPTLGCSWRVDETYVKVKGKWTYLYRAVDKHGNTIDFYLSSTRNKKAAKRFLGKALKSIKPWAHPQTINTDKAPTFGPAIDELKEEGKCPEDTVHRQVKYLNNIVEADHGKLKRLINPVRGFKSMKIAYATIKGFELMHMFRKGQMDAWKYGQGLIGEIRLIERQFNIYTA
;
A
#
# COMPACT_ATOMS: atom_id res chain seq x y z
N MET A 1 -9.15 -24.75 -3.80
CA MET A 1 -9.59 -24.33 -5.15
C MET A 1 -8.59 -23.34 -5.71
N SER A 2 -8.22 -23.45 -7.00
CA SER A 2 -7.34 -22.47 -7.66
C SER A 2 -8.00 -21.10 -7.70
N ALA A 3 -7.25 -20.04 -7.34
CA ALA A 3 -7.71 -18.66 -7.41
C ALA A 3 -8.03 -18.18 -8.84
N PHE A 4 -7.62 -18.98 -9.84
CA PHE A 4 -7.76 -18.69 -11.26
C PHE A 4 -8.76 -19.61 -11.97
N LYS A 5 -9.52 -20.42 -11.24
CA LYS A 5 -10.56 -21.28 -11.82
C LYS A 5 -11.52 -20.42 -12.67
N TRP A 6 -11.83 -20.89 -13.89
CA TRP A 6 -12.67 -20.21 -14.86
C TRP A 6 -12.09 -18.91 -15.46
N ARG A 7 -10.75 -18.72 -15.41
CA ARG A 7 -10.06 -17.67 -16.14
C ARG A 7 -9.52 -18.18 -17.47
N HIS A 8 -9.59 -17.34 -18.50
CA HIS A 8 -9.08 -17.69 -19.85
C HIS A 8 -7.55 -17.68 -19.93
N TYR A 9 -6.87 -17.04 -18.95
CA TYR A 9 -5.41 -16.90 -18.92
C TYR A 9 -4.83 -17.63 -17.72
N GLN A 10 -3.58 -18.08 -17.88
CA GLN A 10 -2.83 -18.71 -16.79
C GLN A 10 -2.57 -17.73 -15.65
N GLY A 11 -2.42 -18.24 -14.44
CA GLY A 11 -2.31 -17.42 -13.24
C GLY A 11 -1.04 -16.57 -13.18
N ASP A 12 0.07 -17.04 -13.73
CA ASP A 12 1.35 -16.32 -13.86
C ASP A 12 1.21 -15.09 -14.75
N ILE A 13 0.53 -15.21 -15.89
CA ILE A 13 0.21 -14.11 -16.81
C ILE A 13 -0.62 -13.06 -16.07
N ILE A 14 -1.69 -13.47 -15.38
CA ILE A 14 -2.57 -12.58 -14.64
C ILE A 14 -1.80 -11.83 -13.55
N LEU A 15 -1.04 -12.57 -12.72
CA LEU A 15 -0.25 -11.96 -11.64
C LEU A 15 0.90 -11.10 -12.18
N GLY A 16 1.49 -11.49 -13.30
CA GLY A 16 2.49 -10.69 -14.01
C GLY A 16 1.95 -9.32 -14.41
N CYS A 17 0.77 -9.28 -15.06
CA CYS A 17 0.10 -8.04 -15.44
C CYS A 17 -0.24 -7.17 -14.21
N VAL A 18 -0.81 -7.76 -13.16
CA VAL A 18 -1.15 -7.05 -11.91
C VAL A 18 0.10 -6.47 -11.27
N ARG A 19 1.17 -7.26 -11.18
CA ARG A 19 2.45 -6.83 -10.63
C ARG A 19 3.07 -5.68 -11.45
N TRP A 20 3.07 -5.77 -12.77
CA TRP A 20 3.63 -4.72 -13.64
C TRP A 20 2.88 -3.41 -13.50
N CYS A 21 1.54 -3.43 -13.53
CA CYS A 21 0.73 -2.24 -13.25
C CYS A 21 1.08 -1.62 -11.89
N CYS A 22 1.13 -2.45 -10.84
CA CYS A 22 1.32 -1.96 -9.48
C CYS A 22 2.76 -1.54 -9.18
N LYS A 23 3.75 -2.11 -9.87
CA LYS A 23 5.18 -1.86 -9.62
C LYS A 23 5.73 -0.71 -10.45
N TYR A 24 5.36 -0.63 -11.73
CA TYR A 24 6.01 0.26 -12.69
C TYR A 24 5.16 1.46 -13.08
N GLY A 25 3.89 1.52 -12.64
CA GLY A 25 2.98 2.59 -13.00
C GLY A 25 2.69 2.62 -14.51
N ILE A 26 2.56 1.45 -15.12
CA ILE A 26 2.20 1.28 -16.52
C ILE A 26 0.69 1.46 -16.65
N SER A 27 0.20 2.19 -17.65
CA SER A 27 -1.24 2.29 -17.88
C SER A 27 -1.81 0.95 -18.36
N TYR A 28 -3.09 0.74 -18.17
CA TYR A 28 -3.72 -0.51 -18.61
C TYR A 28 -3.67 -0.69 -20.13
N ARG A 29 -3.66 0.41 -20.90
CA ARG A 29 -3.55 0.38 -22.36
C ARG A 29 -2.13 0.06 -22.81
N ASP A 30 -1.13 0.72 -22.21
CA ASP A 30 0.27 0.39 -22.53
C ASP A 30 0.56 -1.07 -22.21
N LEU A 31 -0.04 -1.61 -21.14
CA LEU A 31 0.14 -3.02 -20.80
C LEU A 31 -0.62 -3.95 -21.75
N GLU A 32 -1.77 -3.55 -22.29
CA GLU A 32 -2.46 -4.25 -23.37
C GLU A 32 -1.55 -4.38 -24.60
N GLU A 33 -0.93 -3.29 -25.04
CA GLU A 33 0.05 -3.29 -26.13
C GLU A 33 1.26 -4.18 -25.83
N MET A 34 1.85 -4.08 -24.65
CA MET A 34 2.95 -4.93 -24.21
C MET A 34 2.61 -6.42 -24.19
N MET A 35 1.37 -6.77 -23.87
CA MET A 35 0.91 -8.15 -23.89
C MET A 35 0.69 -8.64 -25.32
N LEU A 36 0.15 -7.79 -26.20
CA LEU A 36 -0.03 -8.12 -27.62
C LEU A 36 1.31 -8.39 -28.30
N GLU A 37 2.37 -7.61 -28.03
CA GLU A 37 3.74 -7.87 -28.52
C GLU A 37 4.27 -9.26 -28.13
N ARG A 38 3.74 -9.86 -27.07
CA ARG A 38 4.10 -11.19 -26.56
C ARG A 38 3.13 -12.29 -27.00
N GLY A 39 2.21 -11.97 -27.91
CA GLY A 39 1.23 -12.90 -28.45
C GLY A 39 0.04 -13.15 -27.51
N PHE A 40 -0.21 -12.30 -26.52
CA PHE A 40 -1.36 -12.40 -25.61
C PHE A 40 -2.37 -11.30 -25.91
N GLU A 41 -3.51 -11.65 -26.47
CA GLU A 41 -4.63 -10.73 -26.74
C GLU A 41 -5.46 -10.52 -25.47
N VAL A 42 -5.07 -9.56 -24.63
CA VAL A 42 -5.79 -9.22 -23.40
C VAL A 42 -6.21 -7.75 -23.41
N ASP A 43 -7.48 -7.49 -23.31
CA ASP A 43 -8.05 -6.14 -23.29
C ASP A 43 -7.74 -5.39 -21.96
N HIS A 44 -7.48 -4.09 -22.05
CA HIS A 44 -7.16 -3.22 -20.91
C HIS A 44 -8.24 -3.23 -19.81
N THR A 45 -9.52 -3.46 -20.16
CA THR A 45 -10.59 -3.56 -19.15
C THR A 45 -10.50 -4.89 -18.39
N THR A 46 -10.00 -5.93 -19.02
CA THR A 46 -9.70 -7.21 -18.35
C THR A 46 -8.54 -7.06 -17.39
N ILE A 47 -7.45 -6.40 -17.82
CA ILE A 47 -6.29 -6.09 -16.96
C ILE A 47 -6.75 -5.23 -15.77
N TYR A 48 -7.58 -4.20 -16.02
CA TYR A 48 -8.17 -3.40 -14.95
C TYR A 48 -8.94 -4.26 -13.93
N ARG A 49 -9.80 -5.20 -14.39
CA ARG A 49 -10.54 -6.11 -13.50
C ARG A 49 -9.61 -7.01 -12.70
N TRP A 50 -8.51 -7.48 -13.31
CA TRP A 50 -7.50 -8.26 -12.61
C TRP A 50 -6.84 -7.46 -11.51
N VAL A 51 -6.43 -6.23 -11.76
CA VAL A 51 -5.85 -5.35 -10.73
C VAL A 51 -6.83 -5.14 -9.57
N GLN A 52 -8.11 -4.86 -9.87
CA GLN A 52 -9.12 -4.65 -8.83
C GLN A 52 -9.35 -5.90 -7.96
N HIS A 53 -9.24 -7.07 -8.53
CA HIS A 53 -9.47 -8.32 -7.82
C HIS A 53 -8.20 -8.84 -7.13
N TYR A 54 -7.09 -8.90 -7.85
CA TYR A 54 -5.89 -9.58 -7.35
C TYR A 54 -4.95 -8.68 -6.54
N ALA A 55 -4.93 -7.38 -6.73
CA ALA A 55 -4.05 -6.52 -5.94
C ALA A 55 -4.37 -6.54 -4.42
N PRO A 56 -5.66 -6.45 -3.99
CA PRO A 56 -6.01 -6.65 -2.59
C PRO A 56 -5.76 -8.07 -2.09
N GLU A 57 -5.97 -9.07 -2.94
CA GLU A 57 -5.75 -10.46 -2.58
C GLU A 57 -4.25 -10.78 -2.41
N MET A 58 -3.40 -10.20 -3.27
CA MET A 58 -1.94 -10.27 -3.11
C MET A 58 -1.50 -9.65 -1.77
N GLU A 59 -1.98 -8.46 -1.44
CA GLU A 59 -1.67 -7.80 -0.17
C GLU A 59 -2.07 -8.67 1.02
N LYS A 60 -3.27 -9.24 0.99
CA LYS A 60 -3.78 -10.12 2.05
C LYS A 60 -2.92 -11.37 2.24
N ARG A 61 -2.58 -12.07 1.15
CA ARG A 61 -1.79 -13.31 1.20
C ARG A 61 -0.35 -13.08 1.59
N LEU A 62 0.24 -11.96 1.18
CA LEU A 62 1.63 -11.62 1.43
C LEU A 62 1.87 -10.97 2.80
N ARG A 63 0.83 -10.62 3.54
CA ARG A 63 0.95 -9.94 4.85
C ARG A 63 1.85 -10.67 5.86
N TRP A 64 1.88 -11.99 5.83
CA TRP A 64 2.73 -12.81 6.72
C TRP A 64 4.23 -12.70 6.43
N HIS A 65 4.59 -12.20 5.25
CA HIS A 65 5.97 -12.00 4.83
C HIS A 65 6.47 -10.57 5.09
N TRP A 66 5.67 -9.73 5.71
CA TRP A 66 6.09 -8.39 6.09
C TRP A 66 7.09 -8.46 7.23
N LYS A 67 8.23 -7.82 7.06
CA LYS A 67 9.19 -7.61 8.14
C LYS A 67 8.61 -6.60 9.12
N PRO A 68 8.54 -6.92 10.43
CA PRO A 68 8.02 -5.98 11.40
C PRO A 68 8.92 -4.75 11.50
N THR A 69 8.31 -3.59 11.55
CA THR A 69 8.98 -2.35 11.91
C THR A 69 9.10 -2.31 13.43
N LEU A 70 10.33 -2.40 13.95
CA LEU A 70 10.57 -2.45 15.39
C LEU A 70 10.54 -1.05 16.01
N GLY A 71 9.71 -0.88 17.05
CA GLY A 71 9.75 0.14 18.12
C GLY A 71 10.24 1.54 17.74
N CYS A 72 9.73 2.09 16.65
CA CYS A 72 10.32 3.23 16.02
C CYS A 72 9.47 4.49 16.13
N SER A 73 10.08 5.57 15.76
CA SER A 73 9.40 6.80 15.49
C SER A 73 8.67 6.74 14.14
N TRP A 74 7.37 7.00 14.16
CA TRP A 74 6.55 7.10 12.97
C TRP A 74 6.59 8.50 12.38
N ARG A 75 6.43 8.58 11.06
CA ARG A 75 6.19 9.79 10.29
C ARG A 75 4.83 9.65 9.65
N VAL A 76 3.92 10.54 10.01
CA VAL A 76 2.53 10.50 9.59
C VAL A 76 2.19 11.78 8.85
N ASP A 77 1.61 11.63 7.69
CA ASP A 77 1.19 12.75 6.85
C ASP A 77 0.05 12.34 5.92
N GLU A 78 -0.64 13.32 5.33
CA GLU A 78 -1.61 13.07 4.29
C GLU A 78 -1.20 13.69 2.96
N THR A 79 -1.65 13.03 1.89
CA THR A 79 -1.56 13.53 0.52
C THR A 79 -2.90 13.39 -0.19
N TYR A 80 -2.97 13.77 -1.45
CA TYR A 80 -4.23 13.81 -2.19
C TYR A 80 -4.23 12.83 -3.35
N VAL A 81 -5.37 12.19 -3.56
CA VAL A 81 -5.67 11.37 -4.74
C VAL A 81 -7.04 11.76 -5.30
N LYS A 82 -7.22 11.66 -6.62
CA LYS A 82 -8.48 12.04 -7.28
C LYS A 82 -9.42 10.85 -7.34
N VAL A 83 -10.61 10.98 -6.73
CA VAL A 83 -11.66 9.94 -6.75
C VAL A 83 -12.97 10.56 -7.19
N LYS A 84 -13.58 10.02 -8.23
CA LYS A 84 -14.80 10.61 -8.87
C LYS A 84 -14.64 12.10 -9.19
N GLY A 85 -13.48 12.50 -9.68
CA GLY A 85 -13.19 13.89 -9.99
C GLY A 85 -12.91 14.80 -8.77
N LYS A 86 -13.10 14.32 -7.55
CA LYS A 86 -12.89 15.07 -6.30
C LYS A 86 -11.59 14.68 -5.62
N TRP A 87 -10.94 15.64 -4.97
CA TRP A 87 -9.78 15.38 -4.14
C TRP A 87 -10.16 14.62 -2.87
N THR A 88 -9.44 13.57 -2.59
CA THR A 88 -9.63 12.67 -1.46
C THR A 88 -8.30 12.56 -0.72
N TYR A 89 -8.34 12.46 0.60
CA TYR A 89 -7.16 12.42 1.45
C TYR A 89 -6.64 11.00 1.60
N LEU A 90 -5.36 10.82 1.31
CA LEU A 90 -4.63 9.58 1.53
C LEU A 90 -3.68 9.79 2.71
N TYR A 91 -4.07 9.30 3.87
CA TYR A 91 -3.24 9.26 5.07
C TYR A 91 -2.23 8.12 4.96
N ARG A 92 -1.00 8.38 5.34
CA ARG A 92 0.08 7.38 5.33
C ARG A 92 0.96 7.49 6.54
N ALA A 93 1.45 6.35 7.01
CA ALA A 93 2.48 6.26 8.04
C ALA A 93 3.68 5.49 7.52
N VAL A 94 4.86 6.01 7.76
CA VAL A 94 6.14 5.33 7.54
C VAL A 94 6.98 5.39 8.81
N ASP A 95 7.92 4.47 8.96
CA ASP A 95 8.88 4.52 10.06
C ASP A 95 10.03 5.52 9.76
N LYS A 96 10.97 5.63 10.69
CA LYS A 96 12.15 6.50 10.55
C LYS A 96 13.07 6.15 9.36
N HIS A 97 12.96 4.93 8.83
CA HIS A 97 13.71 4.44 7.67
C HIS A 97 12.93 4.58 6.37
N GLY A 98 11.69 5.07 6.44
CA GLY A 98 10.79 5.20 5.28
C GLY A 98 10.02 3.91 4.95
N ASN A 99 10.06 2.89 5.81
CA ASN A 99 9.26 1.68 5.61
C ASN A 99 7.78 1.97 5.79
N THR A 100 6.94 1.44 4.93
CA THR A 100 5.48 1.60 5.01
C THR A 100 4.94 0.88 6.24
N ILE A 101 4.11 1.57 7.01
CA ILE A 101 3.38 1.02 8.14
C ILE A 101 1.94 0.73 7.72
N ASP A 102 1.22 1.77 7.31
CA ASP A 102 -0.16 1.62 6.84
C ASP A 102 -0.62 2.86 6.06
N PHE A 103 -1.77 2.75 5.38
CA PHE A 103 -2.44 3.86 4.72
C PHE A 103 -3.96 3.81 4.92
N TYR A 104 -4.61 4.95 4.73
CA TYR A 104 -6.06 5.08 4.83
C TYR A 104 -6.58 6.16 3.88
N LEU A 105 -7.70 5.88 3.20
CA LEU A 105 -8.38 6.84 2.34
C LEU A 105 -9.59 7.43 3.06
N SER A 106 -9.72 8.76 3.02
CA SER A 106 -10.87 9.48 3.57
C SER A 106 -11.33 10.58 2.62
N SER A 107 -12.64 10.74 2.50
CA SER A 107 -13.24 11.87 1.78
C SER A 107 -13.12 13.20 2.54
N THR A 108 -12.78 13.15 3.83
CA THR A 108 -12.69 14.31 4.71
C THR A 108 -11.34 14.39 5.41
N ARG A 109 -10.86 15.63 5.63
CA ARG A 109 -9.68 15.94 6.45
C ARG A 109 -10.15 16.46 7.80
N ASN A 110 -10.30 15.57 8.77
CA ASN A 110 -10.73 15.94 10.13
C ASN A 110 -10.15 14.98 11.18
N LYS A 111 -10.31 15.35 12.46
CA LYS A 111 -9.88 14.55 13.61
C LYS A 111 -10.39 13.11 13.55
N LYS A 112 -11.65 12.89 13.14
CA LYS A 112 -12.25 11.54 13.05
C LYS A 112 -11.56 10.66 12.00
N ALA A 113 -11.15 11.24 10.86
CA ALA A 113 -10.39 10.53 9.83
C ALA A 113 -8.98 10.20 10.31
N ALA A 114 -8.27 11.16 10.92
CA ALA A 114 -6.95 10.97 11.51
C ALA A 114 -6.98 9.87 12.60
N LYS A 115 -7.97 9.90 13.49
CA LYS A 115 -8.17 8.88 14.54
C LYS A 115 -8.41 7.49 13.95
N ARG A 116 -9.28 7.37 12.93
CA ARG A 116 -9.53 6.08 12.25
C ARG A 116 -8.27 5.53 11.60
N PHE A 117 -7.49 6.39 10.96
CA PHE A 117 -6.23 6.01 10.35
C PHE A 117 -5.21 5.52 11.39
N LEU A 118 -4.93 6.32 12.41
CA LEU A 118 -3.97 5.97 13.46
C LEU A 118 -4.38 4.71 14.22
N GLY A 119 -5.66 4.59 14.58
CA GLY A 119 -6.20 3.40 15.24
C GLY A 119 -6.09 2.13 14.37
N LYS A 120 -6.28 2.27 13.04
CA LYS A 120 -6.04 1.18 12.08
C LYS A 120 -4.57 0.79 12.05
N ALA A 121 -3.67 1.77 11.96
CA ALA A 121 -2.23 1.56 11.89
C ALA A 121 -1.69 0.89 13.17
N LEU A 122 -2.10 1.36 14.34
CA LEU A 122 -1.74 0.77 15.64
C LEU A 122 -2.24 -0.67 15.75
N LYS A 123 -3.48 -0.95 15.34
CA LYS A 123 -4.04 -2.31 15.35
C LYS A 123 -3.32 -3.27 14.39
N SER A 124 -2.70 -2.78 13.34
CA SER A 124 -2.03 -3.61 12.33
C SER A 124 -0.69 -4.18 12.80
N ILE A 125 -0.14 -3.68 13.89
CA ILE A 125 1.15 -4.07 14.46
C ILE A 125 0.99 -4.68 15.85
N LYS A 126 2.00 -5.38 16.31
CA LYS A 126 2.02 -5.97 17.64
C LYS A 126 2.22 -4.90 18.72
N PRO A 127 1.63 -5.02 19.92
CA PRO A 127 1.76 -4.03 20.98
C PRO A 127 3.21 -3.65 21.33
N TRP A 128 4.11 -4.63 21.34
CA TRP A 128 5.53 -4.39 21.62
C TRP A 128 6.28 -3.62 20.51
N ALA A 129 5.67 -3.49 19.33
CA ALA A 129 6.20 -2.72 18.19
C ALA A 129 5.50 -1.36 18.03
N HIS A 130 4.64 -0.95 18.96
CA HIS A 130 4.01 0.36 18.94
C HIS A 130 5.05 1.49 18.95
N PRO A 131 4.77 2.63 18.32
CA PRO A 131 5.71 3.72 18.20
C PRO A 131 5.94 4.41 19.55
N GLN A 132 7.19 4.68 19.87
CA GLN A 132 7.55 5.58 20.97
C GLN A 132 7.30 7.06 20.61
N THR A 133 7.33 7.39 19.33
CA THR A 133 7.12 8.74 18.85
C THR A 133 6.30 8.74 17.56
N ILE A 134 5.28 9.57 17.49
CA ILE A 134 4.53 9.86 16.27
C ILE A 134 4.85 11.30 15.87
N ASN A 135 5.50 11.48 14.70
CA ASN A 135 5.78 12.78 14.15
C ASN A 135 4.77 13.12 13.06
N THR A 136 4.17 14.31 13.14
CA THR A 136 3.23 14.84 12.15
C THR A 136 3.69 16.23 11.70
N ASP A 137 3.04 16.74 10.67
CA ASP A 137 3.08 18.18 10.43
C ASP A 137 2.34 18.95 11.54
N LYS A 138 2.24 20.27 11.39
CA LYS A 138 1.51 21.13 12.35
C LYS A 138 -0.01 21.12 12.16
N ALA A 139 -0.56 20.15 11.40
CA ALA A 139 -2.00 20.06 11.20
C ALA A 139 -2.74 19.82 12.53
N PRO A 140 -3.81 20.57 12.83
CA PRO A 140 -4.48 20.52 14.12
C PRO A 140 -5.28 19.23 14.35
N THR A 141 -5.36 18.34 13.34
CA THR A 141 -6.20 17.15 13.38
C THR A 141 -5.55 15.97 14.08
N PHE A 142 -4.21 15.87 14.07
CA PHE A 142 -3.50 14.71 14.60
C PHE A 142 -3.36 14.70 16.12
N GLY A 143 -3.04 15.86 16.74
CA GLY A 143 -2.90 15.96 18.19
C GLY A 143 -4.11 15.41 18.94
N PRO A 144 -5.30 16.02 18.76
CA PRO A 144 -6.52 15.56 19.41
C PRO A 144 -6.93 14.12 19.04
N ALA A 145 -6.48 13.61 17.89
CA ALA A 145 -6.75 12.22 17.50
C ALA A 145 -5.87 11.22 18.26
N ILE A 146 -4.62 11.59 18.52
CA ILE A 146 -3.68 10.79 19.33
C ILE A 146 -4.13 10.77 20.80
N ASP A 147 -4.52 11.93 21.35
CA ASP A 147 -4.98 12.05 22.72
C ASP A 147 -6.21 11.15 22.98
N GLU A 148 -7.21 11.19 22.09
CA GLU A 148 -8.36 10.27 22.18
C GLU A 148 -7.98 8.79 22.07
N LEU A 149 -6.97 8.44 21.28
CA LEU A 149 -6.52 7.05 21.17
C LEU A 149 -5.77 6.58 22.40
N LYS A 150 -5.10 7.49 23.12
CA LYS A 150 -4.50 7.21 24.42
C LYS A 150 -5.59 7.01 25.50
N GLU A 151 -6.57 7.91 25.58
CA GLU A 151 -7.71 7.78 26.48
C GLU A 151 -8.48 6.45 26.29
N GLU A 152 -8.58 5.98 25.03
CA GLU A 152 -9.18 4.69 24.69
C GLU A 152 -8.26 3.48 24.93
N GLY A 153 -7.05 3.66 25.40
CA GLY A 153 -6.05 2.59 25.59
C GLY A 153 -5.56 1.94 24.29
N LYS A 154 -5.78 2.58 23.13
CA LYS A 154 -5.36 2.07 21.81
C LYS A 154 -3.98 2.55 21.37
N CYS A 155 -3.49 3.61 21.97
CA CYS A 155 -2.14 4.14 21.82
C CYS A 155 -1.46 4.13 23.19
N PRO A 156 -0.20 3.70 23.32
CA PRO A 156 0.50 3.77 24.60
C PRO A 156 0.54 5.20 25.15
N GLU A 157 0.36 5.36 26.44
CA GLU A 157 0.33 6.68 27.09
C GLU A 157 1.68 7.41 26.96
N ASP A 158 2.78 6.67 26.98
CA ASP A 158 4.15 7.16 26.85
C ASP A 158 4.54 7.54 25.42
N THR A 159 3.68 7.25 24.41
CA THR A 159 3.93 7.68 23.04
C THR A 159 3.99 9.19 22.93
N VAL A 160 5.12 9.73 22.49
CA VAL A 160 5.35 11.17 22.33
C VAL A 160 4.83 11.66 20.98
N HIS A 161 3.93 12.62 20.97
CA HIS A 161 3.55 13.33 19.75
C HIS A 161 4.51 14.49 19.48
N ARG A 162 5.12 14.53 18.29
CA ARG A 162 6.00 15.63 17.85
C ARG A 162 5.46 16.27 16.57
N GLN A 163 5.48 17.59 16.53
CA GLN A 163 5.04 18.38 15.37
C GLN A 163 6.25 19.09 14.73
N VAL A 164 7.11 18.30 14.08
CA VAL A 164 8.37 18.78 13.53
C VAL A 164 8.38 18.59 12.03
N LYS A 165 8.23 19.68 11.27
CA LYS A 165 8.03 19.65 9.81
C LYS A 165 9.16 18.93 9.06
N TYR A 166 10.42 19.23 9.33
CA TYR A 166 11.55 18.62 8.59
C TYR A 166 11.67 17.10 8.77
N LEU A 167 11.13 16.55 9.86
CA LEU A 167 11.09 15.09 10.05
C LEU A 167 10.09 14.41 9.12
N ASN A 168 9.15 15.16 8.55
CA ASN A 168 8.17 14.62 7.59
C ASN A 168 8.69 14.54 6.14
N ASN A 169 9.87 15.10 5.84
CA ASN A 169 10.47 15.00 4.50
C ASN A 169 10.57 13.56 4.00
N ILE A 170 10.73 12.57 4.91
CA ILE A 170 10.79 11.14 4.57
C ILE A 170 9.45 10.67 4.00
N VAL A 171 8.33 10.97 4.66
CA VAL A 171 7.00 10.58 4.20
C VAL A 171 6.57 11.39 2.97
N GLU A 172 6.96 12.66 2.87
CA GLU A 172 6.72 13.50 1.70
C GLU A 172 7.43 12.94 0.45
N ALA A 173 8.71 12.54 0.57
CA ALA A 173 9.45 11.88 -0.50
C ALA A 173 8.81 10.55 -0.91
N ASP A 174 8.29 9.80 0.06
CA ASP A 174 7.58 8.55 -0.17
C ASP A 174 6.22 8.77 -0.85
N HIS A 175 5.52 9.87 -0.55
CA HIS A 175 4.33 10.31 -1.30
C HIS A 175 4.65 10.56 -2.78
N GLY A 176 5.78 11.19 -3.08
CA GLY A 176 6.23 11.42 -4.45
C GLY A 176 6.41 10.13 -5.25
N LYS A 177 6.98 9.09 -4.62
CA LYS A 177 7.15 7.77 -5.25
C LYS A 177 5.80 7.10 -5.53
N LEU A 178 4.86 7.15 -4.59
CA LEU A 178 3.52 6.60 -4.77
C LEU A 178 2.72 7.37 -5.84
N LYS A 179 2.82 8.70 -5.87
CA LYS A 179 2.16 9.54 -6.88
C LYS A 179 2.57 9.16 -8.29
N ARG A 180 3.83 8.78 -8.53
CA ARG A 180 4.29 8.30 -9.85
C ARG A 180 3.54 7.06 -10.31
N LEU A 181 3.14 6.17 -9.39
CA LEU A 181 2.33 5.00 -9.70
C LEU A 181 0.85 5.35 -9.94
N ILE A 182 0.35 6.40 -9.27
CA ILE A 182 -1.05 6.84 -9.38
C ILE A 182 -1.29 7.67 -10.65
N ASN A 183 -0.32 8.47 -11.08
CA ASN A 183 -0.49 9.40 -12.20
C ASN A 183 -1.00 8.75 -13.50
N PRO A 184 -0.49 7.58 -13.95
CA PRO A 184 -1.01 6.92 -15.15
C PRO A 184 -2.47 6.48 -15.07
N VAL A 185 -2.98 6.26 -13.85
CA VAL A 185 -4.39 5.88 -13.62
C VAL A 185 -5.35 7.06 -13.85
N ARG A 186 -4.84 8.31 -13.85
CA ARG A 186 -5.61 9.56 -14.05
C ARG A 186 -6.79 9.74 -13.08
N GLY A 187 -6.73 9.11 -11.91
CA GLY A 187 -7.78 9.13 -10.88
C GLY A 187 -8.63 7.85 -10.86
N PHE A 188 -9.47 7.76 -9.85
CA PHE A 188 -10.24 6.55 -9.55
C PHE A 188 -11.74 6.78 -9.67
N LYS A 189 -12.48 5.79 -10.19
CA LYS A 189 -13.94 5.85 -10.36
C LYS A 189 -14.71 5.71 -9.03
N SER A 190 -14.12 5.17 -7.98
CA SER A 190 -14.73 5.05 -6.65
C SER A 190 -13.68 4.86 -5.55
N MET A 191 -14.07 5.08 -4.29
CA MET A 191 -13.23 4.82 -3.12
C MET A 191 -12.79 3.35 -3.04
N LYS A 192 -13.68 2.41 -3.35
CA LYS A 192 -13.38 0.97 -3.37
C LYS A 192 -12.27 0.65 -4.39
N ILE A 193 -12.38 1.20 -5.59
CA ILE A 193 -11.39 1.02 -6.67
C ILE A 193 -10.05 1.66 -6.27
N ALA A 194 -10.08 2.89 -5.76
CA ALA A 194 -8.89 3.58 -5.28
C ALA A 194 -8.16 2.74 -4.22
N TYR A 195 -8.90 2.26 -3.22
CA TYR A 195 -8.34 1.47 -2.13
C TYR A 195 -7.73 0.15 -2.63
N ALA A 196 -8.42 -0.56 -3.52
CA ALA A 196 -7.93 -1.81 -4.10
C ALA A 196 -6.63 -1.61 -4.89
N THR A 197 -6.57 -0.59 -5.75
CA THR A 197 -5.38 -0.31 -6.57
C THR A 197 -4.21 0.17 -5.71
N ILE A 198 -4.47 1.08 -4.75
CA ILE A 198 -3.42 1.61 -3.86
C ILE A 198 -2.83 0.50 -2.98
N LYS A 199 -3.61 -0.50 -2.56
CA LYS A 199 -3.07 -1.69 -1.88
C LYS A 199 -1.99 -2.39 -2.72
N GLY A 200 -2.22 -2.55 -4.01
CA GLY A 200 -1.23 -3.12 -4.93
C GLY A 200 0.02 -2.24 -5.06
N PHE A 201 -0.16 -0.93 -5.17
CA PHE A 201 0.94 0.02 -5.23
C PHE A 201 1.80 0.00 -3.96
N GLU A 202 1.18 0.05 -2.78
CA GLU A 202 1.87 -0.03 -1.50
C GLU A 202 2.60 -1.37 -1.33
N LEU A 203 1.97 -2.48 -1.70
CA LEU A 203 2.60 -3.79 -1.66
C LEU A 203 3.88 -3.83 -2.52
N MET A 204 3.80 -3.38 -3.79
CA MET A 204 4.97 -3.35 -4.67
C MET A 204 6.02 -2.34 -4.19
N HIS A 205 5.58 -1.27 -3.54
CA HIS A 205 6.48 -0.31 -2.92
C HIS A 205 7.22 -0.90 -1.73
N MET A 206 6.56 -1.72 -0.91
CA MET A 206 7.18 -2.47 0.19
C MET A 206 8.22 -3.48 -0.31
N PHE A 207 7.99 -4.17 -1.43
CA PHE A 207 9.02 -5.00 -2.07
C PHE A 207 10.25 -4.18 -2.44
N ARG A 208 10.08 -3.01 -3.05
CA ARG A 208 11.18 -2.11 -3.42
C ARG A 208 11.99 -1.61 -2.21
N LYS A 209 11.36 -1.47 -1.06
CA LYS A 209 11.97 -1.07 0.21
C LYS A 209 12.64 -2.24 0.95
N GLY A 210 12.54 -3.46 0.44
CA GLY A 210 13.05 -4.65 1.12
C GLY A 210 12.27 -5.06 2.38
N GLN A 211 11.03 -4.58 2.50
CA GLN A 211 10.14 -4.90 3.65
C GLN A 211 9.51 -6.29 3.56
N MET A 212 9.69 -7.01 2.45
CA MET A 212 9.14 -8.33 2.25
C MET A 212 10.21 -9.40 2.42
N ASP A 213 9.89 -10.46 3.13
CA ASP A 213 10.78 -11.60 3.34
C ASP A 213 10.69 -12.58 2.15
N ALA A 214 11.30 -12.18 1.04
CA ALA A 214 11.28 -12.93 -0.21
C ALA A 214 12.57 -13.73 -0.48
N TRP A 215 13.61 -13.57 0.33
CA TRP A 215 14.93 -14.17 0.10
C TRP A 215 14.92 -15.69 0.01
N LYS A 216 13.98 -16.35 0.71
CA LYS A 216 13.79 -17.82 0.67
C LYS A 216 13.39 -18.35 -0.72
N TYR A 217 12.86 -17.47 -1.57
CA TYR A 217 12.35 -17.81 -2.90
C TYR A 217 13.29 -17.37 -4.02
N GLY A 218 14.39 -16.70 -3.68
CA GLY A 218 15.39 -16.20 -4.61
C GLY A 218 15.77 -14.75 -4.30
N GLN A 219 16.81 -14.26 -4.99
CA GLN A 219 17.27 -12.89 -4.80
C GLN A 219 16.52 -11.89 -5.72
N GLY A 220 16.34 -10.67 -5.23
CA GLY A 220 15.80 -9.56 -6.01
C GLY A 220 14.45 -9.85 -6.66
N LEU A 221 14.37 -9.60 -7.95
CA LEU A 221 13.14 -9.75 -8.75
C LEU A 221 12.62 -11.18 -8.80
N ILE A 222 13.51 -12.17 -8.87
CA ILE A 222 13.13 -13.58 -8.95
C ILE A 222 12.45 -14.00 -7.64
N GLY A 223 13.01 -13.61 -6.49
CA GLY A 223 12.40 -13.89 -5.19
C GLY A 223 11.02 -13.25 -5.02
N GLU A 224 10.85 -12.02 -5.51
CA GLU A 224 9.55 -11.32 -5.52
C GLU A 224 8.50 -12.11 -6.33
N ILE A 225 8.84 -12.50 -7.56
CA ILE A 225 7.92 -13.22 -8.46
C ILE A 225 7.52 -14.57 -7.85
N ARG A 226 8.49 -15.37 -7.46
CA ARG A 226 8.27 -16.71 -6.89
C ARG A 226 7.48 -16.66 -5.59
N LEU A 227 7.74 -15.67 -4.72
CA LEU A 227 6.97 -15.50 -3.50
C LEU A 227 5.49 -15.22 -3.82
N ILE A 228 5.22 -14.32 -4.77
CA ILE A 228 3.85 -13.99 -5.19
C ILE A 228 3.17 -15.25 -5.77
N GLU A 229 3.80 -15.92 -6.72
CA GLU A 229 3.26 -17.12 -7.39
C GLU A 229 2.96 -18.24 -6.41
N ARG A 230 3.86 -18.47 -5.44
CA ARG A 230 3.66 -19.48 -4.39
C ARG A 230 2.44 -19.18 -3.53
N GLN A 231 2.19 -17.92 -3.18
CA GLN A 231 1.00 -17.54 -2.40
C GLN A 231 -0.32 -17.79 -3.16
N PHE A 232 -0.23 -17.95 -4.47
CA PHE A 232 -1.38 -18.32 -5.32
C PHE A 232 -1.37 -19.77 -5.80
N ASN A 233 -0.46 -20.60 -5.28
CA ASN A 233 -0.27 -22.01 -5.66
C ASN A 233 0.02 -22.21 -7.15
N ILE A 234 0.75 -21.29 -7.78
CA ILE A 234 1.24 -21.39 -9.15
C ILE A 234 2.64 -21.97 -9.15
N TYR A 235 3.52 -21.44 -8.31
CA TYR A 235 4.88 -21.92 -8.15
C TYR A 235 4.92 -23.08 -7.15
N THR A 236 5.40 -24.24 -7.59
CA THR A 236 5.40 -25.48 -6.80
C THR A 236 6.79 -26.02 -6.47
N ALA A 237 7.86 -25.50 -7.06
CA ALA A 237 9.24 -25.96 -6.84
C ALA A 237 10.02 -25.12 -5.83
#